data_f06004c03a338c0bfcb9206b8079824b
#
_entry.id   f06004c03a338c0bfcb9206b8079824b
#
_cell.length_a   1.000
_cell.length_b   1.000
_cell.length_c   1.000
_cell.angle_alpha   90.00
_cell.angle_beta   90.00
_cell.angle_gamma   90.00
#
_symmetry.space_group_name_H-M   'P 1'
#
loop_
_entity.id
_entity.type
_entity.pdbx_description
1 polymer ?
#
loop_
_entity_poly.entity_id
_entity_poly.type
_entity_poly.pdbx_seq_one_letter_code
_entity_poly.pdbx_strand_id
1 'polypeptide(L)'
;EGIYKHTANGIRQILGIPDNFHVVFTTSATETWERIIQNLAEEKSHHYVNGAFSKRFYEIALQLNRKPTKTEVPEGEGFKSADRQPTELIALTHNETSTGVMLPLEFIHSFRESQPEALITVDAVSSLPYPQFDFAKIDSLYFSVQKGFGLPSGLGVWILNEGCMTKAEQMQSKGISIGSYHSIPSLVSYASKNQTPETPNVLGIYLLGKVVEDMLRRGIDMIRKETEYKAAILYHALQQHELIKPFVQEKAFQSKTVIVSDTGTHTGKIKTFLEAHGLSPGDGYGKAKGSQLRFANFPAHSKEQFELLVDTLAKYSG
;
A
#
# COMPACT_ATOMS: atom_id res chain seq x y z
N GLU A 1 19.42 -11.75 14.40
CA GLU A 1 20.00 -10.38 14.45
C GLU A 1 20.57 -9.96 13.10
N GLY A 2 21.54 -10.68 12.53
CA GLY A 2 22.18 -10.30 11.25
C GLY A 2 21.19 -10.17 10.09
N ILE A 3 20.28 -11.11 9.92
CA ILE A 3 19.23 -11.08 8.89
C ILE A 3 18.32 -9.85 9.06
N TYR A 4 17.86 -9.60 10.29
CA TYR A 4 17.02 -8.43 10.60
C TYR A 4 17.73 -7.13 10.19
N LYS A 5 18.93 -6.92 10.72
CA LYS A 5 19.74 -5.71 10.48
C LYS A 5 19.97 -5.48 9.00
N HIS A 6 20.37 -6.53 8.28
CA HIS A 6 20.62 -6.47 6.84
C HIS A 6 19.36 -6.05 6.07
N THR A 7 18.22 -6.70 6.33
CA THR A 7 16.96 -6.40 5.65
C THR A 7 16.44 -5.01 6.00
N ALA A 8 16.44 -4.63 7.29
CA ALA A 8 15.98 -3.32 7.73
C ALA A 8 16.83 -2.18 7.12
N ASN A 9 18.15 -2.34 7.08
CA ASN A 9 19.04 -1.36 6.46
C ASN A 9 18.81 -1.25 4.95
N GLY A 10 18.61 -2.37 4.25
CA GLY A 10 18.27 -2.34 2.83
C GLY A 10 16.94 -1.62 2.56
N ILE A 11 15.91 -1.86 3.38
CA ILE A 11 14.62 -1.16 3.29
C ILE A 11 14.81 0.34 3.52
N ARG A 12 15.62 0.74 4.53
CA ARG A 12 15.94 2.14 4.76
C ARG A 12 16.57 2.79 3.53
N GLN A 13 17.54 2.12 2.94
CA GLN A 13 18.26 2.65 1.77
C GLN A 13 17.35 2.78 0.55
N ILE A 14 16.54 1.76 0.23
CA ILE A 14 15.72 1.78 -0.98
C ILE A 14 14.55 2.79 -0.91
N LEU A 15 14.02 3.01 0.31
CA LEU A 15 12.91 3.94 0.53
C LEU A 15 13.35 5.32 1.01
N GLY A 16 14.64 5.53 1.32
CA GLY A 16 15.15 6.80 1.84
C GLY A 16 14.64 7.11 3.25
N ILE A 17 14.52 6.11 4.12
CA ILE A 17 13.95 6.27 5.47
C ILE A 17 14.97 6.95 6.38
N PRO A 18 14.64 8.09 7.01
CA PRO A 18 15.54 8.79 7.93
C PRO A 18 15.73 8.05 9.26
N ASP A 19 16.76 8.42 10.02
CA ASP A 19 17.19 7.70 11.24
C ASP A 19 16.16 7.77 12.38
N ASN A 20 15.32 8.81 12.41
CA ASN A 20 14.25 8.97 13.40
C ASN A 20 13.00 8.12 13.12
N PHE A 21 13.08 7.19 12.19
CA PHE A 21 12.05 6.18 11.96
C PHE A 21 12.56 4.78 12.31
N HIS A 22 11.66 3.94 12.77
CA HIS A 22 11.91 2.52 13.04
C HIS A 22 11.32 1.66 11.92
N VAL A 23 12.02 0.59 11.57
CA VAL A 23 11.53 -0.45 10.64
C VAL A 23 11.27 -1.70 11.47
N VAL A 24 10.00 -2.08 11.58
CA VAL A 24 9.58 -3.26 12.36
C VAL A 24 8.81 -4.23 11.48
N PHE A 25 8.76 -5.50 11.88
CA PHE A 25 8.07 -6.55 11.15
C PHE A 25 6.79 -6.97 11.87
N THR A 26 5.75 -7.25 11.07
CA THR A 26 4.45 -7.77 11.47
C THR A 26 4.09 -8.98 10.59
N THR A 27 2.99 -9.67 10.87
CA THR A 27 2.57 -10.80 10.04
C THR A 27 1.90 -10.37 8.73
N SER A 28 1.30 -9.16 8.72
CA SER A 28 0.60 -8.63 7.56
C SER A 28 0.28 -7.14 7.73
N ALA A 29 -0.03 -6.45 6.63
CA ALA A 29 -0.57 -5.08 6.69
C ALA A 29 -1.93 -5.03 7.38
N THR A 30 -2.76 -6.07 7.31
CA THR A 30 -4.04 -6.12 8.02
C THR A 30 -3.85 -6.14 9.53
N GLU A 31 -2.85 -6.85 10.03
CA GLU A 31 -2.46 -6.77 11.42
C GLU A 31 -1.97 -5.36 11.76
N THR A 32 -1.18 -4.75 10.88
CA THR A 32 -0.66 -3.39 11.10
C THR A 32 -1.80 -2.38 11.22
N TRP A 33 -2.89 -2.48 10.49
CA TRP A 33 -4.08 -1.62 10.68
C TRP A 33 -4.62 -1.68 12.11
N GLU A 34 -4.78 -2.90 12.64
CA GLU A 34 -5.26 -3.08 14.01
C GLU A 34 -4.29 -2.48 15.03
N ARG A 35 -2.98 -2.73 14.84
CA ARG A 35 -1.93 -2.18 15.72
C ARG A 35 -1.85 -0.66 15.66
N ILE A 36 -2.02 -0.06 14.49
CA ILE A 36 -2.09 1.40 14.32
C ILE A 36 -3.23 1.97 15.15
N ILE A 37 -4.44 1.44 15.01
CA ILE A 37 -5.59 1.93 15.78
C ILE A 37 -5.38 1.75 17.28
N GLN A 38 -4.88 0.60 17.72
CA GLN A 38 -4.65 0.33 19.13
C GLN A 38 -3.59 1.24 19.75
N ASN A 39 -2.56 1.62 19.00
CA ASN A 39 -1.40 2.35 19.52
C ASN A 39 -1.45 3.86 19.24
N LEU A 40 -2.17 4.33 18.21
CA LEU A 40 -2.09 5.70 17.72
C LEU A 40 -3.41 6.47 17.82
N ALA A 41 -4.54 5.81 18.05
CA ALA A 41 -5.84 6.45 18.23
C ALA A 41 -6.39 6.14 19.63
N GLU A 42 -6.37 7.11 20.52
CA GLU A 42 -7.01 6.99 21.84
C GLU A 42 -8.52 6.91 21.69
N GLU A 43 -9.09 7.81 20.92
CA GLU A 43 -10.52 7.91 20.67
C GLU A 43 -10.84 8.14 19.19
N LYS A 44 -10.19 9.09 18.53
CA LYS A 44 -10.57 9.63 17.24
C LYS A 44 -9.57 9.30 16.14
N SER A 45 -10.06 8.84 15.01
CA SER A 45 -9.31 8.74 13.76
C SER A 45 -10.16 9.21 12.58
N HIS A 46 -9.53 9.71 11.53
CA HIS A 46 -10.20 10.09 10.30
C HIS A 46 -9.68 9.26 9.13
N HIS A 47 -10.58 8.63 8.40
CA HIS A 47 -10.24 7.69 7.32
C HIS A 47 -10.71 8.20 5.97
N TYR A 48 -9.83 8.17 4.98
CA TYR A 48 -10.16 8.47 3.59
C TYR A 48 -10.50 7.17 2.87
N VAL A 49 -11.79 7.01 2.50
CA VAL A 49 -12.35 5.75 1.98
C VAL A 49 -12.69 5.92 0.50
N ASN A 50 -12.00 5.17 -0.37
CA ASN A 50 -12.21 5.15 -1.83
C ASN A 50 -12.21 3.73 -2.41
N GLY A 51 -12.41 2.73 -1.56
CA GLY A 51 -12.53 1.33 -1.95
C GLY A 51 -12.53 0.38 -0.76
N ALA A 52 -12.38 -0.91 -1.05
CA ALA A 52 -12.60 -1.97 -0.07
C ALA A 52 -11.54 -2.03 1.04
N PHE A 53 -10.27 -1.72 0.74
CA PHE A 53 -9.19 -1.82 1.73
C PHE A 53 -9.20 -0.63 2.67
N SER A 54 -9.36 0.58 2.16
CA SER A 54 -9.54 1.79 2.98
C SER A 54 -10.79 1.71 3.85
N LYS A 55 -11.91 1.16 3.32
CA LYS A 55 -13.12 0.91 4.09
C LYS A 55 -12.89 -0.08 5.23
N ARG A 56 -12.16 -1.18 4.96
CA ARG A 56 -11.87 -2.18 5.99
C ARG A 56 -11.00 -1.60 7.12
N PHE A 57 -10.08 -0.72 6.82
CA PHE A 57 -9.27 -0.05 7.84
C PHE A 57 -10.17 0.82 8.76
N TYR A 58 -11.12 1.56 8.19
CA TYR A 58 -12.14 2.29 8.95
C TYR A 58 -13.00 1.34 9.82
N GLU A 59 -13.45 0.21 9.28
CA GLU A 59 -14.26 -0.78 10.00
C GLU A 59 -13.49 -1.40 11.19
N ILE A 60 -12.18 -1.62 11.07
CA ILE A 60 -11.34 -2.08 12.19
C ILE A 60 -11.34 -1.05 13.33
N ALA A 61 -11.28 0.24 13.04
CA ALA A 61 -11.36 1.27 14.09
C ALA A 61 -12.70 1.22 14.84
N LEU A 62 -13.81 1.00 14.14
CA LEU A 62 -15.12 0.77 14.77
C LEU A 62 -15.13 -0.50 15.65
N GLN A 63 -14.60 -1.62 15.14
CA GLN A 63 -14.54 -2.88 15.86
C GLN A 63 -13.69 -2.81 17.13
N LEU A 64 -12.70 -1.94 17.13
CA LEU A 64 -11.88 -1.63 18.32
C LEU A 64 -12.50 -0.57 19.24
N ASN A 65 -13.79 -0.26 19.06
CA ASN A 65 -14.54 0.70 19.84
C ASN A 65 -13.93 2.12 19.86
N ARG A 66 -13.28 2.52 18.75
CA ARG A 66 -12.89 3.91 18.54
C ARG A 66 -14.04 4.70 17.92
N LYS A 67 -13.91 6.03 17.88
CA LYS A 67 -14.88 6.94 17.25
C LYS A 67 -14.31 7.46 15.91
N PRO A 68 -14.15 6.59 14.91
CA PRO A 68 -13.62 7.03 13.63
C PRO A 68 -14.65 7.85 12.87
N THR A 69 -14.16 8.83 12.13
CA THR A 69 -14.91 9.51 11.08
C THR A 69 -14.33 9.13 9.71
N LYS A 70 -15.07 9.40 8.64
CA LYS A 70 -14.57 9.13 7.28
C LYS A 70 -15.01 10.21 6.29
N THR A 71 -14.16 10.46 5.30
CA THR A 71 -14.51 11.06 4.02
C THR A 71 -14.54 9.94 2.99
N GLU A 72 -15.68 9.74 2.33
CA GLU A 72 -15.88 8.65 1.37
C GLU A 72 -16.24 9.22 0.01
N VAL A 73 -15.61 8.67 -1.04
CA VAL A 73 -15.89 8.98 -2.45
C VAL A 73 -16.31 7.70 -3.18
N PRO A 74 -17.03 7.81 -4.32
CA PRO A 74 -17.36 6.65 -5.16
C PRO A 74 -16.12 5.84 -5.57
N GLU A 75 -16.32 4.54 -5.79
CA GLU A 75 -15.27 3.66 -6.32
C GLU A 75 -14.76 4.19 -7.68
N GLY A 76 -13.44 4.27 -7.83
CA GLY A 76 -12.80 4.82 -9.03
C GLY A 76 -12.52 6.32 -8.97
N GLU A 77 -12.97 7.01 -7.93
CA GLU A 77 -12.70 8.43 -7.72
C GLU A 77 -11.63 8.64 -6.63
N GLY A 78 -10.89 9.75 -6.74
CA GLY A 78 -9.95 10.23 -5.73
C GLY A 78 -10.49 11.45 -4.99
N PHE A 79 -9.82 11.85 -3.91
CA PHE A 79 -10.22 13.00 -3.09
C PHE A 79 -9.69 14.30 -3.69
N LYS A 80 -10.58 15.29 -3.87
CA LYS A 80 -10.25 16.62 -4.43
C LYS A 80 -9.83 17.63 -3.37
N SER A 81 -10.19 17.38 -2.10
CA SER A 81 -9.84 18.26 -0.98
C SER A 81 -9.64 17.45 0.29
N ALA A 82 -8.76 17.92 1.15
CA ALA A 82 -8.57 17.37 2.49
C ALA A 82 -9.66 17.89 3.43
N ASP A 83 -10.33 16.99 4.15
CA ASP A 83 -11.16 17.36 5.28
C ASP A 83 -10.23 17.82 6.43
N ARG A 84 -10.61 18.90 7.12
CA ARG A 84 -9.79 19.52 8.17
C ARG A 84 -10.37 19.33 9.57
N GLN A 85 -11.18 18.29 9.78
CA GLN A 85 -11.70 18.00 11.10
C GLN A 85 -10.57 17.56 12.06
N PRO A 86 -10.49 18.15 13.25
CA PRO A 86 -9.47 17.79 14.24
C PRO A 86 -9.56 16.30 14.60
N THR A 87 -8.47 15.58 14.46
CA THR A 87 -8.37 14.16 14.78
C THR A 87 -6.98 13.83 15.34
N GLU A 88 -6.85 12.68 15.99
CA GLU A 88 -5.56 12.19 16.50
C GLU A 88 -4.76 11.48 15.42
N LEU A 89 -5.47 10.80 14.51
CA LEU A 89 -4.89 9.96 13.48
C LEU A 89 -5.61 10.17 12.16
N ILE A 90 -4.85 10.40 11.08
CA ILE A 90 -5.32 10.43 9.70
C ILE A 90 -4.86 9.15 9.01
N ALA A 91 -5.81 8.37 8.49
CA ALA A 91 -5.56 7.11 7.82
C ALA A 91 -5.81 7.25 6.31
N LEU A 92 -4.76 7.06 5.53
CA LEU A 92 -4.74 7.22 4.07
C LEU A 92 -4.31 5.91 3.40
N THR A 93 -4.97 5.54 2.31
CA THR A 93 -4.53 4.45 1.44
C THR A 93 -3.98 5.08 0.16
N HIS A 94 -2.64 5.05 0.00
CA HIS A 94 -1.99 5.67 -1.16
C HIS A 94 -2.45 5.04 -2.47
N ASN A 95 -2.53 3.70 -2.52
CA ASN A 95 -3.03 2.98 -3.69
C ASN A 95 -4.11 1.98 -3.28
N GLU A 96 -5.35 2.27 -3.63
CA GLU A 96 -6.49 1.39 -3.36
C GLU A 96 -6.55 0.25 -4.37
N THR A 97 -6.12 -0.93 -3.94
CA THR A 97 -5.98 -2.12 -4.80
C THR A 97 -7.30 -2.59 -5.42
N SER A 98 -8.43 -2.33 -4.75
CA SER A 98 -9.74 -2.78 -5.22
C SER A 98 -10.25 -1.97 -6.41
N THR A 99 -9.86 -0.70 -6.52
CA THR A 99 -10.36 0.24 -7.51
C THR A 99 -9.31 0.75 -8.49
N GLY A 100 -8.00 0.59 -8.16
CA GLY A 100 -6.91 1.14 -8.97
C GLY A 100 -6.75 2.65 -8.84
N VAL A 101 -7.28 3.25 -7.78
CA VAL A 101 -7.09 4.67 -7.46
C VAL A 101 -5.79 4.84 -6.69
N MET A 102 -4.92 5.72 -7.16
CA MET A 102 -3.70 6.15 -6.48
C MET A 102 -3.82 7.62 -6.10
N LEU A 103 -3.63 7.94 -4.83
CA LEU A 103 -3.67 9.32 -4.35
C LEU A 103 -2.36 10.03 -4.72
N PRO A 104 -2.41 11.28 -5.21
CA PRO A 104 -1.21 12.10 -5.37
C PRO A 104 -0.46 12.29 -4.04
N LEU A 105 0.87 12.24 -4.07
CA LEU A 105 1.66 12.43 -2.86
C LEU A 105 1.45 13.82 -2.24
N GLU A 106 1.23 14.83 -3.07
CA GLU A 106 0.92 16.21 -2.64
C GLU A 106 -0.34 16.25 -1.78
N PHE A 107 -1.37 15.46 -2.13
CA PHE A 107 -2.58 15.33 -1.32
C PHE A 107 -2.25 14.75 0.05
N ILE A 108 -1.48 13.66 0.11
CA ILE A 108 -1.07 13.01 1.37
C ILE A 108 -0.22 13.98 2.22
N HIS A 109 0.74 14.63 1.61
CA HIS A 109 1.68 15.53 2.30
C HIS A 109 1.03 16.82 2.80
N SER A 110 -0.06 17.26 2.17
CA SER A 110 -0.80 18.48 2.58
C SER A 110 -1.39 18.40 3.98
N PHE A 111 -1.60 17.20 4.50
CA PHE A 111 -2.14 17.02 5.86
C PHE A 111 -1.19 17.50 6.94
N ARG A 112 0.12 17.40 6.75
CA ARG A 112 1.10 17.89 7.73
C ARG A 112 0.97 19.38 8.00
N GLU A 113 0.64 20.16 6.96
CA GLU A 113 0.46 21.62 7.10
C GLU A 113 -0.92 21.97 7.66
N SER A 114 -1.96 21.23 7.26
CA SER A 114 -3.34 21.51 7.66
C SER A 114 -3.70 20.95 9.03
N GLN A 115 -3.02 19.89 9.50
CA GLN A 115 -3.27 19.21 10.77
C GLN A 115 -1.92 18.77 11.42
N PRO A 116 -1.10 19.72 11.88
CA PRO A 116 0.26 19.45 12.35
C PRO A 116 0.32 18.50 13.55
N GLU A 117 -0.72 18.47 14.38
CA GLU A 117 -0.79 17.64 15.58
C GLU A 117 -1.28 16.20 15.32
N ALA A 118 -1.92 15.96 14.18
CA ALA A 118 -2.40 14.63 13.85
C ALA A 118 -1.26 13.73 13.36
N LEU A 119 -1.27 12.47 13.77
CA LEU A 119 -0.41 11.45 13.20
C LEU A 119 -0.95 11.03 11.83
N ILE A 120 -0.08 10.98 10.83
CA ILE A 120 -0.43 10.63 9.45
C ILE A 120 0.09 9.23 9.15
N THR A 121 -0.81 8.28 8.95
CA THR A 121 -0.49 6.90 8.59
C THR A 121 -0.89 6.58 7.16
N VAL A 122 -0.01 5.93 6.41
CA VAL A 122 -0.20 5.64 4.99
C VAL A 122 -0.08 4.15 4.71
N ASP A 123 -1.15 3.59 4.16
CA ASP A 123 -1.14 2.28 3.53
C ASP A 123 -0.47 2.38 2.16
N ALA A 124 0.70 1.77 2.03
CA ALA A 124 1.45 1.69 0.79
C ALA A 124 1.60 0.24 0.28
N VAL A 125 0.71 -0.65 0.71
CA VAL A 125 0.77 -2.10 0.45
C VAL A 125 0.92 -2.42 -1.03
N SER A 126 0.15 -1.79 -1.88
CA SER A 126 0.17 -2.08 -3.32
C SER A 126 0.89 -1.02 -4.16
N SER A 127 1.55 -0.06 -3.53
CA SER A 127 2.30 0.98 -4.24
C SER A 127 3.81 0.90 -4.07
N LEU A 128 4.32 0.49 -2.90
CA LEU A 128 5.77 0.36 -2.70
C LEU A 128 6.37 -0.77 -3.57
N PRO A 129 7.59 -0.58 -4.08
CA PRO A 129 8.53 0.52 -3.83
C PRO A 129 8.43 1.70 -4.80
N TYR A 130 7.36 1.83 -5.59
CA TYR A 130 7.23 2.85 -6.65
C TYR A 130 7.25 4.31 -6.13
N PRO A 131 6.39 4.73 -5.15
CA PRO A 131 6.37 6.13 -4.71
C PRO A 131 7.60 6.50 -3.87
N GLN A 132 7.91 7.79 -3.88
CA GLN A 132 8.91 8.37 -3.01
C GLN A 132 8.23 9.31 -2.01
N PHE A 133 7.94 8.80 -0.81
CA PHE A 133 7.33 9.59 0.26
C PHE A 133 8.32 10.59 0.86
N ASP A 134 7.82 11.78 1.20
CA ASP A 134 8.52 12.70 2.08
C ASP A 134 8.23 12.31 3.54
N PHE A 135 9.20 11.69 4.19
CA PHE A 135 9.10 11.25 5.58
C PHE A 135 8.95 12.41 6.59
N ALA A 136 9.23 13.65 6.21
CA ALA A 136 8.92 14.81 7.05
C ALA A 136 7.41 15.12 7.10
N LYS A 137 6.62 14.55 6.19
CA LYS A 137 5.19 14.82 6.03
C LYS A 137 4.30 13.68 6.53
N ILE A 138 4.85 12.53 6.90
CA ILE A 138 4.12 11.35 7.38
C ILE A 138 4.75 10.80 8.66
N ASP A 139 4.00 10.06 9.46
CA ASP A 139 4.50 9.46 10.71
C ASP A 139 4.59 7.95 10.66
N SER A 140 3.77 7.32 9.84
CA SER A 140 3.66 5.87 9.73
C SER A 140 3.42 5.47 8.28
N LEU A 141 4.16 4.47 7.82
CA LEU A 141 4.07 3.88 6.48
C LEU A 141 4.16 2.36 6.61
N TYR A 142 3.34 1.61 5.91
CA TYR A 142 3.40 0.15 5.99
C TYR A 142 3.08 -0.52 4.66
N PHE A 143 3.58 -1.74 4.53
CA PHE A 143 3.34 -2.59 3.37
C PHE A 143 3.39 -4.08 3.72
N SER A 144 2.92 -4.91 2.79
CA SER A 144 3.10 -6.36 2.82
C SER A 144 3.94 -6.82 1.63
N VAL A 145 4.75 -7.85 1.82
CA VAL A 145 5.80 -8.24 0.86
C VAL A 145 5.29 -8.93 -0.42
N GLN A 146 4.05 -9.42 -0.42
CA GLN A 146 3.46 -10.17 -1.56
C GLN A 146 2.96 -9.28 -2.72
N LYS A 147 3.20 -7.98 -2.69
CA LYS A 147 2.84 -7.02 -3.72
C LYS A 147 4.10 -6.59 -4.48
N GLY A 148 4.52 -5.36 -4.35
CA GLY A 148 5.66 -4.81 -5.08
C GLY A 148 7.00 -5.51 -4.82
N PHE A 149 7.15 -6.23 -3.71
CA PHE A 149 8.36 -7.00 -3.42
C PHE A 149 8.31 -8.45 -3.95
N GLY A 150 7.19 -8.91 -4.49
CA GLY A 150 7.08 -10.18 -5.22
C GLY A 150 7.32 -11.45 -4.40
N LEU A 151 7.13 -11.40 -3.09
CA LEU A 151 7.36 -12.51 -2.16
C LEU A 151 6.07 -13.23 -1.77
N PRO A 152 6.12 -14.43 -1.20
CA PRO A 152 4.98 -15.06 -0.56
C PRO A 152 4.39 -14.19 0.55
N SER A 153 3.07 -14.25 0.75
CA SER A 153 2.38 -13.57 1.85
C SER A 153 2.82 -14.13 3.21
N GLY A 154 2.57 -13.37 4.30
CA GLY A 154 2.89 -13.77 5.67
C GLY A 154 4.01 -12.93 6.30
N LEU A 155 4.30 -11.76 5.73
CA LEU A 155 5.18 -10.76 6.31
C LEU A 155 4.68 -9.36 5.95
N GLY A 156 4.52 -8.52 6.99
CA GLY A 156 4.30 -7.09 6.90
C GLY A 156 5.53 -6.31 7.36
N VAL A 157 5.68 -5.11 6.86
CA VAL A 157 6.70 -4.16 7.31
C VAL A 157 5.99 -2.89 7.72
N TRP A 158 6.28 -2.42 8.92
CA TRP A 158 5.76 -1.16 9.45
C TRP A 158 6.92 -0.22 9.76
N ILE A 159 6.84 0.98 9.23
CA ILE A 159 7.83 2.07 9.35
C ILE A 159 7.14 3.18 10.13
N LEU A 160 7.68 3.58 11.26
CA LEU A 160 7.06 4.55 12.16
C LEU A 160 8.09 5.44 12.84
N ASN A 161 7.71 6.68 13.13
CA ASN A 161 8.60 7.66 13.74
C ASN A 161 8.45 7.76 15.28
N GLU A 162 9.29 8.60 15.90
CA GLU A 162 9.26 8.85 17.34
C GLU A 162 7.93 9.47 17.84
N GLY A 163 7.19 10.18 16.96
CA GLY A 163 5.85 10.68 17.30
C GLY A 163 4.86 9.54 17.56
N CYS A 164 4.94 8.46 16.76
CA CYS A 164 4.16 7.25 16.99
C CYS A 164 4.53 6.57 18.31
N MET A 165 5.83 6.51 18.63
CA MET A 165 6.31 5.95 19.89
C MET A 165 5.79 6.73 21.08
N THR A 166 5.94 8.05 21.06
CA THR A 166 5.44 8.97 22.11
C THR A 166 3.94 8.80 22.32
N LYS A 167 3.14 8.72 21.25
CA LYS A 167 1.68 8.53 21.35
C LYS A 167 1.33 7.21 22.02
N ALA A 168 2.01 6.11 21.64
CA ALA A 168 1.77 4.80 22.24
C ALA A 168 2.11 4.77 23.73
N GLU A 169 3.23 5.36 24.12
CA GLU A 169 3.63 5.49 25.53
C GLU A 169 2.65 6.32 26.36
N GLN A 170 2.16 7.43 25.80
CA GLN A 170 1.11 8.25 26.43
C GLN A 170 -0.17 7.46 26.64
N MET A 171 -0.62 6.68 25.66
CA MET A 171 -1.81 5.85 25.81
C MET A 171 -1.60 4.77 26.87
N GLN A 172 -0.43 4.13 26.89
CA GLN A 172 -0.08 3.12 27.90
C GLN A 172 -0.05 3.73 29.32
N SER A 173 0.51 4.92 29.50
CA SER A 173 0.55 5.62 30.79
C SER A 173 -0.82 5.97 31.34
N LYS A 174 -1.81 6.14 30.47
CA LYS A 174 -3.24 6.35 30.82
C LYS A 174 -3.98 5.03 31.11
N GLY A 175 -3.30 3.88 31.06
CA GLY A 175 -3.92 2.57 31.26
C GLY A 175 -4.73 2.07 30.06
N ILE A 176 -4.59 2.70 28.88
CA ILE A 176 -5.25 2.26 27.66
C ILE A 176 -4.49 1.06 27.09
N SER A 177 -5.20 -0.02 26.77
CA SER A 177 -4.59 -1.19 26.18
C SER A 177 -4.14 -0.90 24.73
N ILE A 178 -2.83 -0.97 24.49
CA ILE A 178 -2.19 -0.84 23.18
C ILE A 178 -1.77 -2.17 22.57
N GLY A 179 -2.23 -3.29 23.13
CA GLY A 179 -1.78 -4.63 22.81
C GLY A 179 -0.64 -5.10 23.72
N SER A 180 -0.03 -6.21 23.37
CA SER A 180 1.05 -6.82 24.16
C SER A 180 2.37 -6.85 23.39
N TYR A 181 2.71 -8.00 22.77
CA TYR A 181 4.00 -8.20 22.10
C TYR A 181 4.19 -7.37 20.82
N HIS A 182 3.12 -7.07 20.08
CA HIS A 182 3.13 -6.19 18.89
C HIS A 182 2.65 -4.76 19.21
N SER A 183 2.82 -4.30 20.44
CA SER A 183 2.71 -2.87 20.75
C SER A 183 3.93 -2.12 20.22
N ILE A 184 3.77 -0.83 19.86
CA ILE A 184 4.88 -0.02 19.35
C ILE A 184 6.09 -0.02 20.29
N PRO A 185 5.95 0.20 21.61
CA PRO A 185 7.09 0.17 22.52
C PRO A 185 7.82 -1.18 22.51
N SER A 186 7.09 -2.30 22.44
CA SER A 186 7.69 -3.63 22.35
C SER A 186 8.43 -3.82 21.02
N LEU A 187 7.76 -3.55 19.89
CA LEU A 187 8.34 -3.67 18.55
C LEU A 187 9.63 -2.84 18.41
N VAL A 188 9.63 -1.59 18.85
CA VAL A 188 10.78 -0.68 18.76
C VAL A 188 11.90 -1.13 19.68
N SER A 189 11.58 -1.55 20.92
CA SER A 189 12.58 -2.07 21.87
C SER A 189 13.33 -3.30 21.34
N TYR A 190 12.64 -4.20 20.65
CA TYR A 190 13.29 -5.36 20.03
C TYR A 190 14.02 -4.99 18.73
N ALA A 191 13.43 -4.09 17.91
CA ALA A 191 14.05 -3.62 16.67
C ALA A 191 15.42 -2.94 16.93
N SER A 192 15.56 -2.20 18.03
CA SER A 192 16.83 -1.56 18.43
C SER A 192 17.96 -2.59 18.67
N LYS A 193 17.59 -3.85 18.97
CA LYS A 193 18.50 -4.99 19.14
C LYS A 193 18.58 -5.86 17.88
N ASN A 194 17.97 -5.46 16.78
CA ASN A 194 17.78 -6.23 15.54
C ASN A 194 17.05 -7.55 15.79
N GLN A 195 16.03 -7.53 16.62
CA GLN A 195 15.20 -8.68 17.03
C GLN A 195 13.71 -8.35 16.83
N THR A 196 12.87 -9.36 16.99
CA THR A 196 11.41 -9.26 17.07
C THR A 196 10.94 -9.77 18.44
N PRO A 197 9.78 -9.29 18.94
CA PRO A 197 9.27 -9.74 20.24
C PRO A 197 8.79 -11.20 20.26
N GLU A 198 8.56 -11.81 19.12
CA GLU A 198 8.15 -13.20 18.91
C GLU A 198 9.11 -13.92 17.97
N THR A 199 8.91 -15.21 17.75
CA THR A 199 9.63 -15.96 16.70
C THR A 199 9.06 -15.56 15.34
N PRO A 200 9.82 -14.83 14.49
CA PRO A 200 9.29 -14.23 13.27
C PRO A 200 9.30 -15.21 12.10
N ASN A 201 8.70 -14.80 10.98
CA ASN A 201 8.92 -15.41 9.68
C ASN A 201 10.34 -15.10 9.17
N VAL A 202 11.35 -15.83 9.72
CA VAL A 202 12.77 -15.60 9.41
C VAL A 202 13.07 -15.76 7.93
N LEU A 203 12.45 -16.76 7.27
CA LEU A 203 12.62 -16.98 5.83
C LEU A 203 12.08 -15.78 5.03
N GLY A 204 10.91 -15.28 5.38
CA GLY A 204 10.31 -14.09 4.73
C GLY A 204 11.19 -12.86 4.87
N ILE A 205 11.75 -12.61 6.08
CA ILE A 205 12.66 -11.48 6.33
C ILE A 205 13.95 -11.65 5.52
N TYR A 206 14.52 -12.85 5.46
CA TYR A 206 15.72 -13.14 4.66
C TYR A 206 15.47 -12.91 3.17
N LEU A 207 14.38 -13.46 2.63
CA LEU A 207 14.03 -13.28 1.22
C LEU A 207 13.77 -11.82 0.87
N LEU A 208 13.11 -11.06 1.76
CA LEU A 208 12.92 -9.62 1.59
C LEU A 208 14.27 -8.89 1.50
N GLY A 209 15.23 -9.24 2.35
CA GLY A 209 16.59 -8.69 2.25
C GLY A 209 17.22 -8.96 0.89
N LYS A 210 17.06 -10.18 0.32
CA LYS A 210 17.60 -10.54 -0.99
C LYS A 210 16.90 -9.79 -2.14
N VAL A 211 15.58 -9.63 -2.07
CA VAL A 211 14.84 -8.84 -3.06
C VAL A 211 15.26 -7.37 -3.03
N VAL A 212 15.41 -6.81 -1.82
CA VAL A 212 15.87 -5.41 -1.65
C VAL A 212 17.30 -5.22 -2.17
N GLU A 213 18.22 -6.16 -1.92
CA GLU A 213 19.57 -6.15 -2.52
C GLU A 213 19.51 -6.11 -4.05
N ASP A 214 18.66 -6.93 -4.66
CA ASP A 214 18.48 -6.94 -6.11
C ASP A 214 17.92 -5.62 -6.63
N MET A 215 16.91 -5.08 -5.94
CA MET A 215 16.32 -3.78 -6.30
C MET A 215 17.34 -2.63 -6.19
N LEU A 216 18.18 -2.64 -5.15
CA LEU A 216 19.26 -1.65 -5.00
C LEU A 216 20.31 -1.77 -6.13
N ARG A 217 20.65 -3.01 -6.52
CA ARG A 217 21.57 -3.26 -7.64
C ARG A 217 21.01 -2.78 -8.98
N ARG A 218 19.71 -3.00 -9.22
CA ARG A 218 18.99 -2.52 -10.42
C ARG A 218 18.85 -1.00 -10.42
N GLY A 219 18.81 -0.37 -9.25
CA GLY A 219 18.55 1.05 -9.04
C GLY A 219 17.05 1.35 -8.97
N ILE A 220 16.63 1.96 -7.86
CA ILE A 220 15.21 2.24 -7.61
C ILE A 220 14.59 3.17 -8.67
N ASP A 221 15.35 4.14 -9.17
CA ASP A 221 14.86 5.06 -10.18
C ASP A 221 14.60 4.37 -11.54
N MET A 222 15.41 3.34 -11.86
CA MET A 222 15.14 2.50 -13.03
C MET A 222 13.86 1.70 -12.84
N ILE A 223 13.66 1.09 -11.67
CA ILE A 223 12.43 0.35 -11.34
C ILE A 223 11.19 1.26 -11.44
N ARG A 224 11.28 2.50 -10.97
CA ARG A 224 10.21 3.50 -11.09
C ARG A 224 9.89 3.83 -12.54
N LYS A 225 10.91 4.13 -13.34
CA LYS A 225 10.77 4.42 -14.79
C LYS A 225 10.15 3.24 -15.55
N GLU A 226 10.58 2.01 -15.27
CA GLU A 226 9.97 0.80 -15.85
C GLU A 226 8.50 0.66 -15.44
N THR A 227 8.15 0.95 -14.20
CA THR A 227 6.77 0.94 -13.71
C THR A 227 5.92 1.97 -14.44
N GLU A 228 6.43 3.18 -14.63
CA GLU A 228 5.74 4.24 -15.38
C GLU A 228 5.56 3.88 -16.86
N TYR A 229 6.58 3.35 -17.50
CA TYR A 229 6.51 2.89 -18.88
C TYR A 229 5.43 1.83 -19.06
N LYS A 230 5.44 0.78 -18.24
CA LYS A 230 4.46 -0.30 -18.28
C LYS A 230 3.03 0.19 -18.06
N ALA A 231 2.84 1.10 -17.08
CA ALA A 231 1.54 1.72 -16.85
C ALA A 231 1.09 2.55 -18.06
N ALA A 232 1.98 3.34 -18.64
CA ALA A 232 1.65 4.22 -19.77
C ALA A 232 1.19 3.44 -21.00
N ILE A 233 1.91 2.38 -21.38
CA ILE A 233 1.54 1.57 -22.57
C ILE A 233 0.22 0.83 -22.33
N LEU A 234 -0.03 0.30 -21.11
CA LEU A 234 -1.29 -0.36 -20.81
C LEU A 234 -2.47 0.61 -20.79
N TYR A 235 -2.35 1.77 -20.12
CA TYR A 235 -3.42 2.78 -20.16
C TYR A 235 -3.71 3.26 -21.58
N HIS A 236 -2.68 3.45 -22.39
CA HIS A 236 -2.87 3.82 -23.81
C HIS A 236 -3.67 2.74 -24.54
N ALA A 237 -3.31 1.47 -24.41
CA ALA A 237 -4.03 0.36 -25.04
C ALA A 237 -5.48 0.28 -24.57
N LEU A 238 -5.73 0.40 -23.27
CA LEU A 238 -7.08 0.37 -22.71
C LEU A 238 -7.95 1.55 -23.17
N GLN A 239 -7.37 2.74 -23.36
CA GLN A 239 -8.09 3.91 -23.88
C GLN A 239 -8.55 3.72 -25.33
N GLN A 240 -7.72 3.09 -26.16
CA GLN A 240 -8.01 2.83 -27.57
C GLN A 240 -8.94 1.62 -27.77
N HIS A 241 -8.94 0.66 -26.84
CA HIS A 241 -9.72 -0.58 -26.99
C HIS A 241 -11.24 -0.30 -26.94
N GLU A 242 -12.04 -0.97 -27.77
CA GLU A 242 -13.50 -0.75 -27.82
C GLU A 242 -14.22 -1.31 -26.58
N LEU A 243 -13.83 -2.52 -26.14
CA LEU A 243 -14.54 -3.30 -25.11
C LEU A 243 -13.91 -3.24 -23.71
N ILE A 244 -12.70 -2.73 -23.59
CA ILE A 244 -11.94 -2.72 -22.34
C ILE A 244 -11.51 -1.28 -22.06
N LYS A 245 -11.98 -0.70 -20.96
CA LYS A 245 -11.69 0.70 -20.62
C LYS A 245 -11.02 0.82 -19.25
N PRO A 246 -10.17 1.82 -19.03
CA PRO A 246 -9.70 2.11 -17.68
C PRO A 246 -10.90 2.37 -16.75
N PHE A 247 -10.93 1.77 -15.56
CA PHE A 247 -11.97 2.05 -14.57
C PHE A 247 -11.81 3.47 -14.00
N VAL A 248 -10.59 3.83 -13.60
CA VAL A 248 -10.28 5.17 -13.10
C VAL A 248 -10.15 6.12 -14.30
N GLN A 249 -11.08 7.06 -14.43
CA GLN A 249 -11.15 7.97 -15.57
C GLN A 249 -10.20 9.16 -15.43
N GLU A 250 -10.10 9.72 -14.22
CA GLU A 250 -9.25 10.88 -13.95
C GLU A 250 -7.78 10.48 -13.87
N LYS A 251 -6.97 10.97 -14.83
CA LYS A 251 -5.55 10.60 -14.96
C LYS A 251 -4.71 10.84 -13.70
N ALA A 252 -5.07 11.89 -12.94
CA ALA A 252 -4.37 12.22 -11.69
C ALA A 252 -4.48 11.12 -10.63
N PHE A 253 -5.53 10.30 -10.69
CA PHE A 253 -5.79 9.21 -9.74
C PHE A 253 -5.52 7.81 -10.32
N GLN A 254 -5.04 7.71 -11.56
CA GLN A 254 -4.71 6.42 -12.16
C GLN A 254 -3.49 5.77 -11.51
N SER A 255 -3.68 4.58 -10.95
CA SER A 255 -2.63 3.80 -10.31
C SER A 255 -1.53 3.43 -11.32
N LYS A 256 -0.27 3.54 -10.89
CA LYS A 256 0.87 3.03 -11.67
C LYS A 256 1.19 1.57 -11.36
N THR A 257 0.66 1.02 -10.27
CA THR A 257 1.04 -0.31 -9.77
C THR A 257 -0.08 -1.34 -9.82
N VAL A 258 -1.36 -0.90 -9.82
CA VAL A 258 -2.53 -1.78 -9.99
C VAL A 258 -3.53 -1.11 -10.92
N ILE A 259 -3.55 -1.52 -12.16
CA ILE A 259 -4.42 -0.94 -13.18
C ILE A 259 -5.72 -1.75 -13.23
N VAL A 260 -6.84 -1.09 -13.05
CA VAL A 260 -8.17 -1.70 -13.11
C VAL A 260 -8.86 -1.29 -14.40
N SER A 261 -9.44 -2.26 -15.08
CA SER A 261 -10.22 -2.04 -16.31
C SER A 261 -11.65 -2.54 -16.16
N ASP A 262 -12.59 -1.79 -16.70
CA ASP A 262 -13.94 -2.25 -16.96
C ASP A 262 -13.95 -3.11 -18.23
N THR A 263 -14.57 -4.28 -18.14
CA THR A 263 -14.69 -5.27 -19.19
C THR A 263 -16.14 -5.71 -19.40
N GLY A 264 -17.05 -5.21 -18.55
CA GLY A 264 -18.48 -5.50 -18.60
C GLY A 264 -18.78 -6.99 -18.67
N THR A 265 -19.68 -7.39 -19.54
CA THR A 265 -20.06 -8.80 -19.75
C THR A 265 -18.98 -9.63 -20.46
N HIS A 266 -17.92 -9.01 -20.96
CA HIS A 266 -16.84 -9.67 -21.71
C HIS A 266 -15.74 -10.24 -20.79
N THR A 267 -15.77 -9.97 -19.48
CA THR A 267 -14.72 -10.35 -18.51
C THR A 267 -14.24 -11.79 -18.65
N GLY A 268 -15.16 -12.75 -18.67
CA GLY A 268 -14.79 -14.17 -18.79
C GLY A 268 -14.11 -14.52 -20.10
N LYS A 269 -14.61 -14.00 -21.22
CA LYS A 269 -14.02 -14.24 -22.55
C LYS A 269 -12.64 -13.61 -22.67
N ILE A 270 -12.47 -12.36 -22.19
CA ILE A 270 -11.18 -11.66 -22.20
C ILE A 270 -10.18 -12.42 -21.34
N LYS A 271 -10.57 -12.85 -20.16
CA LYS A 271 -9.71 -13.61 -19.26
C LYS A 271 -9.25 -14.92 -19.91
N THR A 272 -10.16 -15.71 -20.45
CA THR A 272 -9.83 -16.97 -21.18
C THR A 272 -8.89 -16.70 -22.36
N PHE A 273 -9.14 -15.63 -23.12
CA PHE A 273 -8.29 -15.25 -24.23
C PHE A 273 -6.86 -14.89 -23.77
N LEU A 274 -6.72 -14.10 -22.71
CA LEU A 274 -5.41 -13.75 -22.16
C LEU A 274 -4.69 -14.98 -21.58
N GLU A 275 -5.39 -15.85 -20.86
CA GLU A 275 -4.84 -17.09 -20.30
C GLU A 275 -4.33 -18.03 -21.38
N ALA A 276 -4.99 -18.12 -22.54
CA ALA A 276 -4.52 -18.87 -23.69
C ALA A 276 -3.18 -18.35 -24.27
N HIS A 277 -2.82 -17.10 -23.96
CA HIS A 277 -1.55 -16.47 -24.33
C HIS A 277 -0.54 -16.41 -23.16
N GLY A 278 -0.79 -17.15 -22.08
CA GLY A 278 0.07 -17.19 -20.89
C GLY A 278 -0.02 -15.96 -19.99
N LEU A 279 -1.09 -15.15 -20.11
CA LEU A 279 -1.33 -13.93 -19.35
C LEU A 279 -2.49 -14.15 -18.39
N SER A 280 -2.28 -13.96 -17.08
CA SER A 280 -3.29 -14.21 -16.06
C SER A 280 -3.59 -12.94 -15.26
N PRO A 281 -4.55 -12.09 -15.71
CA PRO A 281 -4.97 -10.92 -14.94
C PRO A 281 -5.76 -11.36 -13.70
N GLY A 282 -5.75 -10.51 -12.67
CA GLY A 282 -6.60 -10.69 -11.50
C GLY A 282 -8.06 -10.31 -11.80
N ASP A 283 -9.00 -10.99 -11.15
CA ASP A 283 -10.42 -10.61 -11.20
C ASP A 283 -10.64 -9.24 -10.51
N GLY A 284 -11.73 -8.55 -10.87
CA GLY A 284 -12.23 -7.40 -10.11
C GLY A 284 -12.45 -7.75 -8.64
N TYR A 285 -12.54 -6.76 -7.77
CA TYR A 285 -12.71 -6.99 -6.35
C TYR A 285 -14.20 -6.97 -5.94
N GLY A 286 -14.57 -7.87 -5.01
CA GLY A 286 -15.93 -7.90 -4.46
C GLY A 286 -17.01 -8.00 -5.53
N LYS A 287 -17.88 -7.00 -5.59
CA LYS A 287 -19.00 -6.93 -6.55
C LYS A 287 -18.55 -6.80 -8.01
N ALA A 288 -17.36 -6.28 -8.25
CA ALA A 288 -16.82 -6.08 -9.60
C ALA A 288 -16.17 -7.34 -10.19
N LYS A 289 -16.18 -8.48 -9.49
CA LYS A 289 -15.50 -9.72 -9.89
C LYS A 289 -15.88 -10.22 -11.30
N GLY A 290 -17.11 -9.96 -11.74
CA GLY A 290 -17.59 -10.38 -13.07
C GLY A 290 -17.59 -9.31 -14.14
N SER A 291 -17.11 -8.10 -13.84
CA SER A 291 -17.17 -6.95 -14.75
C SER A 291 -15.84 -6.19 -14.89
N GLN A 292 -14.83 -6.55 -14.10
CA GLN A 292 -13.53 -5.88 -14.10
C GLN A 292 -12.38 -6.88 -14.12
N LEU A 293 -11.24 -6.45 -14.67
CA LEU A 293 -9.95 -7.11 -14.55
C LEU A 293 -8.94 -6.17 -13.90
N ARG A 294 -7.98 -6.73 -13.16
CA ARG A 294 -6.90 -6.00 -12.51
C ARG A 294 -5.55 -6.48 -13.03
N PHE A 295 -4.72 -5.55 -13.43
CA PHE A 295 -3.38 -5.80 -13.91
C PHE A 295 -2.38 -5.30 -12.89
N ALA A 296 -1.67 -6.23 -12.24
CA ALA A 296 -0.60 -5.90 -11.32
C ALA A 296 0.64 -5.47 -12.10
N ASN A 297 1.15 -4.28 -11.81
CA ASN A 297 2.35 -3.72 -12.42
C ASN A 297 3.45 -3.58 -11.34
N PHE A 298 3.92 -4.70 -10.86
CA PHE A 298 4.97 -4.76 -9.85
C PHE A 298 6.36 -4.99 -10.48
N PRO A 299 7.46 -4.69 -9.76
CA PRO A 299 8.83 -4.87 -10.26
C PRO A 299 9.18 -6.29 -10.73
N ALA A 300 8.43 -7.30 -10.27
CA ALA A 300 8.59 -8.69 -10.71
C ALA A 300 8.10 -8.96 -12.15
N HIS A 301 7.20 -8.11 -12.67
CA HIS A 301 6.72 -8.20 -14.04
C HIS A 301 7.63 -7.40 -14.96
N SER A 302 8.15 -8.05 -16.02
CA SER A 302 9.04 -7.37 -16.96
C SER A 302 8.28 -6.45 -17.92
N LYS A 303 9.00 -5.53 -18.57
CA LYS A 303 8.40 -4.68 -19.60
C LYS A 303 7.94 -5.49 -20.82
N GLU A 304 8.67 -6.55 -21.19
CA GLU A 304 8.33 -7.46 -22.29
C GLU A 304 7.00 -8.18 -22.03
N GLN A 305 6.70 -8.53 -20.77
CA GLN A 305 5.40 -9.09 -20.39
C GLN A 305 4.26 -8.07 -20.58
N PHE A 306 4.50 -6.81 -20.30
CA PHE A 306 3.52 -5.75 -20.54
C PHE A 306 3.35 -5.40 -22.01
N GLU A 307 4.42 -5.41 -22.80
CA GLU A 307 4.37 -5.27 -24.25
C GLU A 307 3.56 -6.43 -24.87
N LEU A 308 3.84 -7.67 -24.45
CA LEU A 308 3.04 -8.85 -24.87
C LEU A 308 1.56 -8.69 -24.46
N LEU A 309 1.27 -8.21 -23.25
CA LEU A 309 -0.11 -7.96 -22.79
C LEU A 309 -0.82 -6.96 -23.69
N VAL A 310 -0.19 -5.84 -24.02
CA VAL A 310 -0.75 -4.80 -24.88
C VAL A 310 -1.01 -5.33 -26.30
N ASP A 311 -0.03 -6.04 -26.88
CA ASP A 311 -0.16 -6.66 -28.20
C ASP A 311 -1.26 -7.73 -28.25
N THR A 312 -1.44 -8.46 -27.14
CA THR A 312 -2.49 -9.48 -27.03
C THR A 312 -3.86 -8.83 -26.89
N LEU A 313 -4.00 -7.80 -26.05
CA LEU A 313 -5.24 -7.04 -25.92
C LEU A 313 -5.69 -6.44 -27.27
N ALA A 314 -4.77 -5.91 -28.06
CA ALA A 314 -5.07 -5.33 -29.37
C ALA A 314 -5.66 -6.33 -30.38
N LYS A 315 -5.43 -7.64 -30.18
CA LYS A 315 -5.99 -8.72 -31.04
C LYS A 315 -7.38 -9.19 -30.59
N TYR A 316 -7.84 -8.76 -29.43
CA TYR A 316 -9.15 -9.17 -28.92
C TYR A 316 -10.24 -8.27 -29.49
N SER A 317 -11.16 -8.82 -30.26
CA SER A 317 -12.27 -8.11 -30.93
C SER A 317 -13.67 -8.53 -30.44
N GLY A 318 -13.75 -9.46 -29.46
CA GLY A 318 -15.05 -9.91 -28.89
C GLY A 318 -15.41 -11.35 -29.22
#